data_d6c2e6e50d2ddd731b503c59be951ddb
#
_entry.id   d6c2e6e50d2ddd731b503c59be951ddb
#
_cell.length_a   1.000
_cell.length_b   1.000
_cell.length_c   1.000
_cell.angle_alpha   90.00
_cell.angle_beta   90.00
_cell.angle_gamma   90.00
#
_symmetry.space_group_name_H-M   'P 1'
#
loop_
_entity.id
_entity.type
_entity.pdbx_description
1 polymer ?
#
loop_
_entity_poly.entity_id
_entity_poly.type
_entity_poly.pdbx_seq_one_letter_code
_entity_poly.pdbx_strand_id
1 'polypeptide(L)'
;MKLHSIYTSGTTGAPMRSVDSITAIAGRGLEGDRYFDAKKKPGQQVTLIEKEAVDALGRDYGQALGVGDARRNLITEGVALNHLVGREFTIGDVRLKGVRLCEPCTHLQNLTGVKVLPGLVHRGGLRAEILTGGVLKPGQEVKP
;
A
#
# COMPACT_ATOMS: atom_id res chain seq x y z
N MET A 1 -14.13 -6.19 -4.09
CA MET A 1 -13.21 -5.08 -3.77
C MET A 1 -13.01 -5.01 -2.26
N LYS A 2 -11.91 -5.52 -1.79
CA LYS A 2 -11.67 -5.59 -0.34
C LYS A 2 -10.21 -5.32 0.02
N LEU A 3 -9.98 -4.95 1.28
CA LEU A 3 -8.66 -4.89 1.88
C LEU A 3 -8.25 -6.31 2.27
N HIS A 4 -7.22 -6.84 1.61
CA HIS A 4 -6.75 -8.21 1.84
C HIS A 4 -5.92 -8.31 3.11
N SER A 5 -4.94 -7.40 3.27
CA SER A 5 -4.01 -7.44 4.41
C SER A 5 -3.38 -6.08 4.63
N ILE A 6 -2.75 -5.91 5.80
CA ILE A 6 -2.11 -4.68 6.23
C ILE A 6 -0.68 -5.00 6.68
N TYR A 7 0.28 -4.20 6.21
CA TYR A 7 1.68 -4.37 6.58
C TYR A 7 2.28 -3.04 7.02
N THR A 8 3.08 -3.08 8.07
CA THR A 8 3.79 -1.92 8.59
C THR A 8 5.23 -2.27 8.93
N SER A 9 6.08 -1.25 8.99
CA SER A 9 7.43 -1.35 9.52
C SER A 9 7.68 -0.17 10.45
N GLY A 10 8.21 -0.42 11.63
CA GLY A 10 8.46 0.64 12.63
C GLY A 10 9.60 1.58 12.23
N THR A 11 10.53 1.12 11.39
CA THR A 11 11.67 1.92 10.93
C THR A 11 11.94 1.67 9.45
N THR A 12 12.54 2.66 8.79
CA THR A 12 12.94 2.54 7.38
C THR A 12 13.94 1.40 7.21
N GLY A 13 13.68 0.52 6.24
CA GLY A 13 14.54 -0.64 5.95
C GLY A 13 14.27 -1.88 6.80
N ALA A 14 13.53 -1.76 7.90
CA ALA A 14 13.14 -2.93 8.69
C ALA A 14 12.14 -3.80 7.93
N PRO A 15 12.05 -5.12 8.23
CA PRO A 15 11.06 -5.99 7.61
C PRO A 15 9.64 -5.49 7.87
N MET A 16 8.76 -5.70 6.88
CA MET A 16 7.34 -5.40 7.02
C MET A 16 6.66 -6.47 7.86
N ARG A 17 5.73 -6.06 8.71
CA ARG A 17 4.95 -6.97 9.56
C ARG A 17 3.48 -6.87 9.23
N SER A 18 2.83 -8.03 9.13
CA SER A 18 1.37 -8.10 9.01
C SER A 18 0.71 -7.70 10.33
N VAL A 19 -0.34 -6.89 10.26
CA VAL A 19 -1.13 -6.52 11.44
C VAL A 19 -2.62 -6.78 11.16
N ASP A 20 -3.36 -7.09 12.23
CA ASP A 20 -4.80 -7.40 12.13
C ASP A 20 -5.67 -6.14 12.14
N SER A 21 -5.12 -5.03 12.60
CA SER A 21 -5.79 -3.74 12.56
C SER A 21 -4.77 -2.64 12.72
N ILE A 22 -5.11 -1.45 12.22
CA ILE A 22 -4.26 -0.27 12.38
C ILE A 22 -5.15 0.98 12.37
N THR A 23 -4.74 2.01 13.10
CA THR A 23 -5.44 3.28 13.10
C THR A 23 -4.83 4.21 12.05
N ALA A 24 -5.67 4.70 11.16
CA ALA A 24 -5.31 5.71 10.17
C ALA A 24 -5.66 7.09 10.72
N ILE A 25 -4.73 8.02 10.62
CA ILE A 25 -4.90 9.39 11.11
C ILE A 25 -4.84 10.35 9.93
N ALA A 26 -5.88 11.14 9.76
CA ALA A 26 -5.96 12.11 8.67
C ALA A 26 -4.74 13.04 8.65
N GLY A 27 -4.12 13.18 7.49
CA GLY A 27 -2.95 14.04 7.29
C GLY A 27 -1.64 13.52 7.89
N ARG A 28 -1.64 12.35 8.54
CA ARG A 28 -0.45 11.84 9.25
C ARG A 28 0.02 10.45 8.81
N GLY A 29 -0.89 9.58 8.42
CA GLY A 29 -0.57 8.22 8.00
C GLY A 29 -1.12 7.15 8.94
N LEU A 30 -0.45 5.99 8.98
CA LEU A 30 -0.84 4.83 9.80
C LEU A 30 -0.02 4.81 11.09
N GLU A 31 -0.69 4.77 12.24
CA GLU A 31 -0.01 4.72 13.53
C GLU A 31 0.94 3.51 13.62
N GLY A 32 2.17 3.77 14.06
CA GLY A 32 3.19 2.71 14.21
C GLY A 32 3.96 2.39 12.93
N ASP A 33 3.57 2.93 11.79
CA ASP A 33 4.34 2.75 10.57
C ASP A 33 5.48 3.77 10.48
N ARG A 34 6.55 3.42 9.74
CA ARG A 34 7.74 4.26 9.56
C ARG A 34 7.48 5.63 8.95
N TYR A 35 6.40 5.76 8.21
CA TYR A 35 6.04 7.02 7.56
C TYR A 35 5.07 7.88 8.38
N PHE A 36 4.65 7.39 9.53
CA PHE A 36 3.75 8.15 10.39
C PHE A 36 4.45 9.36 11.00
N ASP A 37 3.86 10.55 10.84
CA ASP A 37 4.40 11.79 11.40
C ASP A 37 3.29 12.83 11.57
N ALA A 38 3.58 13.90 12.33
CA ALA A 38 2.63 14.95 12.64
C ALA A 38 2.18 15.77 11.42
N LYS A 39 3.04 15.86 10.40
CA LYS A 39 2.73 16.60 9.16
C LYS A 39 3.31 15.86 7.97
N LYS A 40 2.48 15.10 7.29
CA LYS A 40 2.88 14.39 6.07
C LYS A 40 2.21 15.00 4.85
N LYS A 41 3.00 15.21 3.79
CA LYS A 41 2.48 15.59 2.48
C LYS A 41 1.56 14.48 1.96
N PRO A 42 0.57 14.81 1.10
CA PRO A 42 -0.40 13.80 0.63
C PRO A 42 0.21 12.50 0.12
N GLY A 43 1.27 12.56 -0.69
CA GLY A 43 1.91 11.37 -1.24
C GLY A 43 2.81 10.59 -0.29
N GLN A 44 2.87 10.96 1.00
CA GLN A 44 3.75 10.35 2.00
C GLN A 44 3.00 9.66 3.13
N GLN A 45 1.67 9.55 3.07
CA GLN A 45 0.87 9.07 4.19
C GLN A 45 0.68 7.56 4.17
N VAL A 46 0.27 6.99 3.07
CA VAL A 46 -0.04 5.56 2.96
C VAL A 46 0.18 5.06 1.54
N THR A 47 0.57 3.81 1.41
CA THR A 47 0.76 3.15 0.13
C THR A 47 -0.15 1.93 0.02
N LEU A 48 -0.65 1.66 -1.18
CA LEU A 48 -1.50 0.53 -1.49
C LEU A 48 -0.92 -0.24 -2.69
N ILE A 49 -1.15 -1.55 -2.74
CA ILE A 49 -0.81 -2.35 -3.91
C ILE A 49 -1.88 -3.43 -4.09
N GLU A 50 -2.15 -3.80 -5.35
CA GLU A 50 -3.05 -4.90 -5.67
C GLU A 50 -2.37 -6.23 -5.44
N LYS A 51 -3.03 -7.14 -4.72
CA LYS A 51 -2.54 -8.51 -4.55
C LYS A 51 -2.30 -9.16 -5.91
N GLU A 52 -3.18 -8.90 -6.87
CA GLU A 52 -3.08 -9.41 -8.24
C GLU A 52 -1.76 -8.99 -8.92
N ALA A 53 -1.26 -7.79 -8.63
CA ALA A 53 0.00 -7.31 -9.19
C ALA A 53 1.20 -8.09 -8.63
N VAL A 54 1.18 -8.38 -7.33
CA VAL A 54 2.23 -9.18 -6.68
C VAL A 54 2.19 -10.62 -7.19
N ASP A 55 1.00 -11.20 -7.30
CA ASP A 55 0.83 -12.56 -7.80
C ASP A 55 1.29 -12.69 -9.26
N ALA A 56 0.99 -11.69 -10.10
CA ALA A 56 1.41 -11.65 -11.49
C ALA A 56 2.93 -11.55 -11.64
N LEU A 57 3.60 -10.86 -10.72
CA LEU A 57 5.05 -10.79 -10.72
C LEU A 57 5.67 -12.19 -10.59
N GLY A 58 5.16 -13.00 -9.67
CA GLY A 58 5.61 -14.38 -9.51
C GLY A 58 5.32 -15.24 -10.73
N ARG A 59 4.11 -15.13 -11.29
CA ARG A 59 3.68 -15.90 -12.45
C ARG A 59 4.45 -15.54 -13.72
N ASP A 60 4.59 -14.23 -14.00
CA ASP A 60 5.09 -13.75 -15.30
C ASP A 60 6.61 -13.64 -15.35
N TYR A 61 7.26 -13.44 -14.20
CA TYR A 61 8.71 -13.20 -14.12
C TYR A 61 9.44 -14.23 -13.27
N GLY A 62 8.75 -15.22 -12.72
CA GLY A 62 9.36 -16.25 -11.89
C GLY A 62 9.96 -15.72 -10.59
N GLN A 63 9.46 -14.59 -10.08
CA GLN A 63 9.98 -13.95 -8.88
C GLN A 63 9.12 -14.32 -7.67
N ALA A 64 9.70 -15.02 -6.70
CA ALA A 64 9.00 -15.37 -5.47
C ALA A 64 8.93 -14.17 -4.54
N LEU A 65 7.85 -13.40 -4.62
CA LEU A 65 7.63 -12.21 -3.79
C LEU A 65 6.31 -12.38 -3.03
N GLY A 66 6.38 -12.39 -1.70
CA GLY A 66 5.19 -12.38 -0.86
C GLY A 66 4.52 -11.01 -0.88
N VAL A 67 3.23 -10.94 -0.56
CA VAL A 67 2.47 -9.68 -0.62
C VAL A 67 3.06 -8.59 0.27
N GLY A 68 3.65 -8.95 1.42
CA GLY A 68 4.32 -8.00 2.31
C GLY A 68 5.68 -7.54 1.82
N ASP A 69 6.31 -8.30 0.93
CA ASP A 69 7.67 -7.98 0.44
C ASP A 69 7.69 -6.81 -0.53
N ALA A 70 6.54 -6.44 -1.10
CA ALA A 70 6.42 -5.27 -1.93
C ALA A 70 6.58 -3.95 -1.14
N ARG A 71 6.59 -4.03 0.19
CA ARG A 71 6.78 -2.92 1.11
C ARG A 71 5.73 -1.82 0.96
N ARG A 72 4.52 -2.23 0.65
CA ARG A 72 3.34 -1.36 0.65
C ARG A 72 2.50 -1.66 1.89
N ASN A 73 1.75 -0.68 2.35
CA ASN A 73 0.98 -0.80 3.60
C ASN A 73 -0.31 -1.61 3.43
N LEU A 74 -1.12 -1.26 2.46
CA LEU A 74 -2.45 -1.81 2.28
C LEU A 74 -2.47 -2.67 1.02
N ILE A 75 -2.77 -3.95 1.20
CA ILE A 75 -2.86 -4.89 0.09
C ILE A 75 -4.34 -5.04 -0.25
N THR A 76 -4.72 -4.69 -1.47
CA THR A 76 -6.12 -4.76 -1.92
C THR A 76 -6.34 -5.95 -2.83
N GLU A 77 -7.59 -6.36 -2.96
CA GLU A 77 -8.01 -7.44 -3.85
C GLU A 77 -9.24 -7.02 -4.62
N GLY A 78 -9.19 -7.16 -5.94
CA GLY A 78 -10.31 -6.81 -6.82
C GLY A 78 -10.50 -5.32 -7.05
N VAL A 79 -9.48 -4.49 -6.79
CA VAL A 79 -9.58 -3.03 -6.91
C VAL A 79 -8.62 -2.53 -7.99
N ALA A 80 -9.12 -1.78 -8.96
CA ALA A 80 -8.28 -1.16 -10.00
C ALA A 80 -7.66 0.14 -9.45
N LEU A 81 -6.59 0.02 -8.68
CA LEU A 81 -5.98 1.14 -7.96
C LEU A 81 -5.52 2.27 -8.88
N ASN A 82 -5.03 1.96 -10.08
CA ASN A 82 -4.56 3.00 -11.01
C ASN A 82 -5.68 3.98 -11.40
N HIS A 83 -6.92 3.54 -11.37
CA HIS A 83 -8.07 4.39 -11.68
C HIS A 83 -8.45 5.32 -10.53
N LEU A 84 -7.84 5.17 -9.37
CA LEU A 84 -8.14 5.97 -8.19
C LEU A 84 -7.22 7.20 -8.02
N VAL A 85 -6.28 7.41 -8.92
CA VAL A 85 -5.45 8.63 -8.91
C VAL A 85 -6.36 9.85 -9.08
N GLY A 86 -6.27 10.78 -8.13
CA GLY A 86 -7.09 11.99 -8.11
C GLY A 86 -8.53 11.78 -7.63
N ARG A 87 -8.89 10.57 -7.21
CA ARG A 87 -10.25 10.24 -6.78
C ARG A 87 -10.29 9.86 -5.30
N GLU A 88 -11.44 10.17 -4.67
CA GLU A 88 -11.72 9.73 -3.31
C GLU A 88 -12.30 8.33 -3.33
N PHE A 89 -11.96 7.54 -2.29
CA PHE A 89 -12.50 6.20 -2.08
C PHE A 89 -12.51 5.91 -0.60
N THR A 90 -13.22 4.86 -0.20
CA THR A 90 -13.30 4.46 1.21
C THR A 90 -12.84 3.02 1.39
N ILE A 91 -12.26 2.74 2.56
CA ILE A 91 -11.99 1.40 3.07
C ILE A 91 -12.63 1.35 4.45
N GLY A 92 -13.75 0.62 4.58
CA GLY A 92 -14.56 0.71 5.78
C GLY A 92 -15.00 2.16 6.02
N ASP A 93 -14.71 2.70 7.19
CA ASP A 93 -15.04 4.08 7.54
C ASP A 93 -13.92 5.08 7.21
N VAL A 94 -12.78 4.62 6.73
CA VAL A 94 -11.65 5.47 6.38
C VAL A 94 -11.83 6.01 4.97
N ARG A 95 -11.70 7.33 4.83
CA ARG A 95 -11.81 8.00 3.54
C ARG A 95 -10.43 8.44 3.07
N LEU A 96 -10.10 8.08 1.84
CA LEU A 96 -8.79 8.33 1.24
C LEU A 96 -8.95 9.03 -0.10
N LYS A 97 -7.84 9.60 -0.58
CA LYS A 97 -7.76 10.15 -1.94
C LYS A 97 -6.46 9.69 -2.57
N GLY A 98 -6.56 9.12 -3.77
CA GLY A 98 -5.39 8.75 -4.55
C GLY A 98 -4.61 9.97 -4.98
N VAL A 99 -3.28 9.94 -4.78
CA VAL A 99 -2.39 11.06 -5.10
C VAL A 99 -1.62 10.80 -6.39
N ARG A 100 -0.91 9.69 -6.43
CA ARG A 100 -0.13 9.28 -7.61
C ARG A 100 0.21 7.80 -7.53
N LEU A 101 0.66 7.24 -8.64
CA LEU A 101 1.15 5.85 -8.65
C LEU A 101 2.42 5.73 -7.81
N CYS A 102 2.55 4.59 -7.14
CA CYS A 102 3.72 4.24 -6.35
C CYS A 102 4.59 3.29 -7.18
N GLU A 103 5.44 3.86 -8.03
CA GLU A 103 6.29 3.06 -8.91
C GLU A 103 7.36 2.31 -8.11
N PRO A 104 7.80 1.13 -8.58
CA PRO A 104 8.92 0.41 -7.96
C PRO A 104 10.22 1.21 -8.12
N CYS A 105 11.17 0.99 -7.20
CA CYS A 105 12.45 1.68 -7.24
C CYS A 105 13.60 0.72 -6.93
N THR A 106 14.82 1.15 -7.23
CA THR A 106 16.03 0.36 -6.95
C THR A 106 16.15 0.02 -5.47
N HIS A 107 15.75 0.93 -4.58
CA HIS A 107 15.77 0.68 -3.13
C HIS A 107 14.90 -0.53 -2.76
N LEU A 108 13.68 -0.61 -3.29
CA LEU A 108 12.78 -1.75 -3.06
C LEU A 108 13.42 -3.04 -3.60
N GLN A 109 14.01 -3.00 -4.79
CA GLN A 109 14.67 -4.16 -5.37
C GLN A 109 15.85 -4.62 -4.51
N ASN A 110 16.64 -3.70 -3.98
CA ASN A 110 17.77 -4.04 -3.11
C ASN A 110 17.31 -4.65 -1.79
N LEU A 111 16.23 -4.15 -1.20
CA LEU A 111 15.69 -4.67 0.06
C LEU A 111 15.13 -6.08 -0.08
N THR A 112 14.46 -6.36 -1.19
CA THR A 112 13.80 -7.66 -1.40
C THR A 112 14.72 -8.70 -2.04
N GLY A 113 15.79 -8.26 -2.72
CA GLY A 113 16.64 -9.15 -3.50
C GLY A 113 15.97 -9.70 -4.76
N VAL A 114 14.81 -9.17 -5.14
CA VAL A 114 13.98 -9.63 -6.26
C VAL A 114 13.93 -8.53 -7.33
N LYS A 115 13.97 -8.92 -8.61
CA LYS A 115 13.87 -7.99 -9.73
C LYS A 115 12.44 -7.47 -9.86
N VAL A 116 12.10 -6.42 -9.10
CA VAL A 116 10.74 -5.88 -9.06
C VAL A 116 10.48 -4.79 -10.10
N LEU A 117 11.54 -4.09 -10.59
CA LEU A 117 11.38 -2.97 -11.50
C LEU A 117 10.59 -3.34 -12.77
N PRO A 118 11.01 -4.36 -13.56
CA PRO A 118 10.27 -4.69 -14.78
C PRO A 118 8.88 -5.25 -14.49
N GLY A 119 8.72 -5.99 -13.39
CA GLY A 119 7.44 -6.64 -13.07
C GLY A 119 6.39 -5.71 -12.47
N LEU A 120 6.80 -4.60 -11.85
CA LEU A 120 5.89 -3.68 -11.16
C LEU A 120 5.79 -2.30 -11.81
N VAL A 121 6.41 -2.06 -12.97
CA VAL A 121 6.25 -0.79 -13.69
C VAL A 121 4.75 -0.60 -13.98
N HIS A 122 4.20 0.54 -13.57
CA HIS A 122 2.78 0.87 -13.62
C HIS A 122 1.87 -0.06 -12.81
N ARG A 123 2.44 -0.97 -12.01
CA ARG A 123 1.71 -1.88 -11.12
C ARG A 123 2.25 -1.84 -9.69
N GLY A 124 3.10 -0.88 -9.39
CA GLY A 124 3.74 -0.73 -8.08
C GLY A 124 2.82 -0.23 -6.97
N GLY A 125 1.59 0.13 -7.30
CA GLY A 125 0.58 0.55 -6.36
C GLY A 125 0.23 2.02 -6.42
N LEU A 126 -0.44 2.49 -5.37
CA LEU A 126 -0.99 3.84 -5.26
C LEU A 126 -0.50 4.49 -3.98
N ARG A 127 -0.11 5.76 -4.07
CA ARG A 127 0.08 6.62 -2.90
C ARG A 127 -1.21 7.37 -2.66
N ALA A 128 -1.66 7.40 -1.41
CA ALA A 128 -2.92 8.05 -1.06
C ALA A 128 -2.76 8.93 0.19
N GLU A 129 -3.64 9.90 0.32
CA GLU A 129 -3.77 10.68 1.54
C GLU A 129 -5.02 10.22 2.31
N ILE A 130 -4.96 10.34 3.63
CA ILE A 130 -6.06 9.98 4.51
C ILE A 130 -6.85 11.26 4.79
N LEU A 131 -8.10 11.30 4.32
CA LEU A 131 -9.00 12.46 4.52
C LEU A 131 -9.78 12.34 5.81
N THR A 132 -10.28 11.16 6.13
CA THR A 132 -10.99 10.86 7.36
C THR A 132 -10.36 9.63 7.97
N GLY A 133 -9.87 9.73 9.19
CA GLY A 133 -9.23 8.64 9.90
C GLY A 133 -10.21 7.60 10.42
N GLY A 134 -9.67 6.51 10.92
CA GLY A 134 -10.44 5.40 11.49
C GLY A 134 -9.60 4.15 11.58
N VAL A 135 -10.22 3.06 11.95
CA VAL A 135 -9.56 1.77 12.09
C VAL A 135 -9.68 0.98 10.78
N LEU A 136 -8.54 0.52 10.27
CA LEU A 136 -8.47 -0.36 9.11
C LEU A 136 -8.30 -1.80 9.57
N LYS A 137 -9.03 -2.73 8.95
CA LYS A 137 -8.94 -4.16 9.23
C LYS A 137 -9.03 -4.95 7.92
N PRO A 138 -8.29 -6.07 7.78
CA PRO A 138 -8.48 -6.96 6.65
C PRO A 138 -9.94 -7.40 6.49
N GLY A 139 -10.39 -7.52 5.27
CA GLY A 139 -11.76 -7.89 4.95
C GLY A 139 -12.73 -6.73 4.74
N GLN A 140 -12.34 -5.50 5.08
CA GLN A 140 -13.18 -4.34 4.85
C GLN A 140 -13.37 -4.09 3.35
N GLU A 141 -14.56 -3.63 2.98
CA GLU A 141 -14.87 -3.31 1.59
C GLU A 141 -14.17 -2.03 1.16
N VAL A 142 -13.62 -2.04 -0.06
CA VAL A 142 -13.09 -0.86 -0.73
C VAL A 142 -14.14 -0.34 -1.69
N LYS A 143 -14.55 0.91 -1.55
CA LYS A 143 -15.54 1.56 -2.40
C LYS A 143 -14.91 2.75 -3.10
N PRO A 144 -14.77 2.66 -4.43
CA PRO A 144 -14.28 3.80 -5.21
C PRO A 144 -15.21 5.00 -5.15
#